data_70b3e41ed0aac95f23bf5ac396917b89
#
_entry.id   70b3e41ed0aac95f23bf5ac396917b89
#
_cell.length_a   1.000
_cell.length_b   1.000
_cell.length_c   1.000
_cell.angle_alpha   90.00
_cell.angle_beta   90.00
_cell.angle_gamma   90.00
#
_symmetry.space_group_name_H-M   'P 1'
#
loop_
_entity.id
_entity.type
_entity.pdbx_description
1 polymer ?
#
loop_
_entity_poly.entity_id
_entity_poly.type
_entity_poly.pdbx_seq_one_letter_code
_entity_poly.pdbx_strand_id
1 'polypeptide(L)'
;MMMLACAAAFCGGVLAEEAETEAAETPETLAWAPGEGISFGEQPIMSTEVGLAFDSKFMSYGLVDNKDPIITPSAAVTFFDWLTFEVAALFDTTTYGRKAGYSNRGGRYIELDPGVSLGHAFSPDDYAFLPTTVEFSLGYAYEYHPRAMGEAGEDTQFVTFEVALPDLWVEPTLAFERDIDRDNGTYVNLELGHTFALIDGESEGDDPLLAFRPSVAQGVGNTQRTRGYGLADDHGGLMDLCVKGELTWNIGAGVALSGYVAYYDYVFDSTLRDAARAYEATGRDDTSYHFVGGLALTASF
;
A
#
# COMPACT_ATOMS: atom_id res chain seq x y z
N MET A 1 3.02 7.09 2.58
CA MET A 1 1.61 6.76 2.34
C MET A 1 1.40 5.77 1.21
N MET A 2 2.28 5.70 0.23
CA MET A 2 2.26 4.61 -0.73
C MET A 2 2.52 3.24 -0.09
N MET A 3 3.27 3.16 1.03
CA MET A 3 3.44 1.92 1.80
C MET A 3 2.12 1.35 2.32
N LEU A 4 1.17 2.18 2.78
CA LEU A 4 -0.15 1.67 3.17
C LEU A 4 -0.96 1.14 1.98
N ALA A 5 -0.85 1.75 0.81
CA ALA A 5 -1.49 1.23 -0.41
C ALA A 5 -0.80 -0.02 -0.97
N CYS A 6 0.52 -0.15 -0.76
CA CYS A 6 1.25 -1.39 -1.08
C CYS A 6 0.98 -2.48 -0.03
N ALA A 7 0.98 -2.15 1.28
CA ALA A 7 0.70 -3.13 2.33
C ALA A 7 -0.69 -3.76 2.19
N ALA A 8 -1.71 -2.97 1.83
CA ALA A 8 -3.05 -3.51 1.56
C ALA A 8 -3.12 -4.43 0.31
N ALA A 9 -2.20 -4.28 -0.64
CA ALA A 9 -2.07 -5.18 -1.77
C ALA A 9 -1.23 -6.45 -1.45
N PHE A 10 -0.42 -6.40 -0.37
CA PHE A 10 0.50 -7.46 0.01
C PHE A 10 -0.11 -8.53 0.96
N CYS A 11 -1.16 -8.21 1.71
CA CYS A 11 -1.80 -9.16 2.62
C CYS A 11 -2.79 -10.14 1.94
N GLY A 12 -2.98 -10.06 0.64
CA GLY A 12 -3.91 -10.90 -0.12
C GLY A 12 -3.25 -12.11 -0.80
N GLY A 13 -2.38 -12.83 -0.15
CA GLY A 13 -1.74 -13.98 -0.77
C GLY A 13 -1.39 -15.11 0.19
N VAL A 14 -2.01 -16.25 -0.06
CA VAL A 14 -1.62 -17.61 0.32
C VAL A 14 -2.16 -18.13 1.65
N LEU A 15 -3.33 -18.73 1.59
CA LEU A 15 -3.61 -19.98 2.30
C LEU A 15 -3.94 -21.05 1.25
N ALA A 16 -2.93 -21.79 0.80
CA ALA A 16 -3.14 -23.02 0.05
C ALA A 16 -3.34 -24.17 1.04
N GLU A 17 -4.51 -24.76 1.02
CA GLU A 17 -4.89 -25.95 1.79
C GLU A 17 -4.23 -27.19 1.19
N GLU A 18 -3.64 -28.02 2.05
CA GLU A 18 -2.89 -29.22 1.69
C GLU A 18 -3.75 -30.33 1.12
N ALA A 19 -3.36 -30.87 -0.03
CA ALA A 19 -3.77 -32.20 -0.48
C ALA A 19 -2.65 -33.21 -0.16
N GLU A 20 -2.91 -34.11 0.78
CA GLU A 20 -2.04 -35.23 1.09
C GLU A 20 -1.77 -36.11 -0.17
N THR A 21 -0.51 -36.18 -0.55
CA THR A 21 -0.01 -37.22 -1.43
C THR A 21 1.31 -37.76 -0.87
N GLU A 22 1.25 -38.98 -0.42
CA GLU A 22 2.38 -39.80 0.03
C GLU A 22 3.35 -40.04 -1.15
N ALA A 23 4.53 -39.49 -1.11
CA ALA A 23 5.57 -39.70 -2.11
C ALA A 23 6.94 -39.91 -1.50
N ALA A 24 7.61 -40.90 -2.07
CA ALA A 24 8.86 -41.52 -1.73
C ALA A 24 10.05 -40.52 -1.58
N GLU A 25 10.92 -40.86 -0.63
CA GLU A 25 12.19 -40.16 -0.34
C GLU A 25 13.10 -40.13 -1.57
N THR A 26 13.38 -38.90 -2.04
CA THR A 26 14.47 -38.60 -2.97
C THR A 26 15.45 -37.61 -2.32
N PRO A 27 16.75 -37.67 -2.60
CA PRO A 27 17.75 -36.86 -1.91
C PRO A 27 17.56 -35.38 -2.21
N GLU A 28 17.67 -34.56 -1.14
CA GLU A 28 17.55 -33.10 -1.14
C GLU A 28 18.50 -32.44 -2.14
N THR A 29 17.97 -32.06 -3.27
CA THR A 29 18.62 -31.07 -4.14
C THR A 29 17.89 -29.76 -3.94
N LEU A 30 18.64 -28.71 -3.59
CA LEU A 30 18.11 -27.34 -3.62
C LEU A 30 17.63 -27.04 -5.05
N ALA A 31 16.33 -27.22 -5.28
CA ALA A 31 15.70 -26.88 -6.55
C ALA A 31 15.01 -25.53 -6.36
N TRP A 32 15.57 -24.48 -6.93
CA TRP A 32 14.89 -23.20 -7.07
C TRP A 32 14.00 -23.27 -8.31
N ALA A 33 12.68 -23.25 -8.10
CA ALA A 33 11.71 -23.07 -9.16
C ALA A 33 11.07 -21.67 -9.03
N PRO A 34 10.90 -20.90 -10.09
CA PRO A 34 10.14 -19.66 -10.04
C PRO A 34 8.73 -19.92 -9.56
N GLY A 35 8.29 -19.23 -8.51
CA GLY A 35 6.99 -19.41 -7.90
C GLY A 35 6.98 -20.24 -6.61
N GLU A 36 8.10 -20.86 -6.23
CA GLU A 36 8.24 -21.53 -4.95
C GLU A 36 9.33 -20.86 -4.13
N GLY A 37 9.00 -20.39 -2.93
CA GLY A 37 9.97 -19.86 -1.97
C GLY A 37 11.00 -20.92 -1.57
N ILE A 38 12.11 -20.50 -0.95
CA ILE A 38 13.08 -21.43 -0.37
C ILE A 38 12.43 -22.11 0.82
N SER A 39 12.24 -23.43 0.76
CA SER A 39 11.67 -24.22 1.85
C SER A 39 12.72 -25.15 2.48
N PHE A 40 12.66 -25.29 3.80
CA PHE A 40 13.30 -26.37 4.55
C PHE A 40 12.18 -27.17 5.22
N GLY A 41 11.83 -28.30 4.64
CA GLY A 41 10.64 -29.05 5.04
C GLY A 41 9.38 -28.55 4.36
N GLU A 42 8.23 -28.62 5.02
CA GLU A 42 6.90 -28.34 4.45
C GLU A 42 6.51 -26.85 4.39
N GLN A 43 7.30 -25.94 4.99
CA GLN A 43 6.97 -24.51 5.01
C GLN A 43 8.05 -23.65 4.34
N PRO A 44 7.67 -22.66 3.51
CA PRO A 44 8.61 -21.72 2.96
C PRO A 44 9.24 -20.90 4.08
N ILE A 45 10.58 -20.82 4.11
CA ILE A 45 11.31 -19.95 5.04
C ILE A 45 11.33 -18.52 4.54
N MET A 46 11.23 -18.34 3.24
CA MET A 46 11.39 -17.05 2.58
C MET A 46 10.53 -16.98 1.33
N SER A 47 9.79 -15.92 1.20
CA SER A 47 9.15 -15.50 -0.06
C SER A 47 9.69 -14.13 -0.48
N THR A 48 9.65 -13.87 -1.78
CA THR A 48 10.12 -12.61 -2.36
C THR A 48 9.06 -12.05 -3.29
N GLU A 49 8.80 -10.77 -3.21
CA GLU A 49 7.95 -10.08 -4.17
C GLU A 49 8.69 -8.92 -4.81
N VAL A 50 8.45 -8.70 -6.10
CA VAL A 50 8.92 -7.53 -6.83
C VAL A 50 7.74 -6.87 -7.53
N GLY A 51 7.73 -5.53 -7.53
CA GLY A 51 6.66 -4.74 -8.11
C GLY A 51 7.16 -3.62 -9.01
N LEU A 52 6.32 -3.22 -9.94
CA LEU A 52 6.48 -2.00 -10.73
C LEU A 52 5.12 -1.33 -10.88
N ALA A 53 4.95 -0.17 -10.25
CA ALA A 53 3.73 0.61 -10.36
C ALA A 53 3.95 1.86 -11.22
N PHE A 54 2.86 2.31 -11.84
CA PHE A 54 2.74 3.58 -12.54
C PHE A 54 1.48 4.27 -12.06
N ASP A 55 1.60 5.49 -11.55
CA ASP A 55 0.49 6.31 -11.11
C ASP A 55 0.46 7.62 -11.88
N SER A 56 -0.75 8.05 -12.26
CA SER A 56 -0.95 9.30 -13.02
C SER A 56 -0.64 10.56 -12.20
N LYS A 57 -0.62 10.42 -10.86
CA LYS A 57 -0.27 11.44 -9.87
C LYS A 57 0.22 10.77 -8.60
N PHE A 58 1.06 11.43 -7.84
CA PHE A 58 1.38 11.01 -6.48
C PHE A 58 0.52 11.76 -5.46
N MET A 59 -0.13 10.99 -4.60
CA MET A 59 -1.07 11.50 -3.60
C MET A 59 -0.61 11.11 -2.20
N SER A 60 -0.63 12.07 -1.27
CA SER A 60 -0.46 11.81 0.15
C SER A 60 -1.63 12.41 0.93
N TYR A 61 -2.32 11.57 1.71
CA TYR A 61 -3.45 12.01 2.55
C TYR A 61 -4.51 12.81 1.77
N GLY A 62 -4.76 12.44 0.50
CA GLY A 62 -5.70 13.13 -0.38
C GLY A 62 -5.18 14.41 -1.03
N LEU A 63 -3.95 14.81 -0.76
CA LEU A 63 -3.28 15.94 -1.41
C LEU A 63 -2.39 15.46 -2.57
N VAL A 64 -2.23 16.31 -3.57
CA VAL A 64 -1.33 16.04 -4.71
C VAL A 64 0.08 16.49 -4.38
N ASP A 65 0.96 15.56 -4.06
CA ASP A 65 2.40 15.83 -3.86
C ASP A 65 3.12 15.97 -5.20
N ASN A 66 2.77 15.12 -6.15
CA ASN A 66 3.22 15.27 -7.54
C ASN A 66 2.04 15.07 -8.50
N LYS A 67 1.76 16.07 -9.32
CA LYS A 67 0.65 16.04 -10.29
C LYS A 67 0.99 15.34 -11.60
N ASP A 68 2.26 15.07 -11.82
CA ASP A 68 2.74 14.37 -13.00
C ASP A 68 2.93 12.87 -12.69
N PRO A 69 2.92 12.01 -13.70
CA PRO A 69 3.03 10.57 -13.48
C PRO A 69 4.34 10.17 -12.79
N ILE A 70 4.24 9.18 -11.91
CA ILE A 70 5.37 8.56 -11.23
C ILE A 70 5.49 7.08 -11.60
N ILE A 71 6.68 6.54 -11.45
CA ILE A 71 6.98 5.10 -11.54
C ILE A 71 7.60 4.67 -10.22
N THR A 72 7.08 3.56 -9.67
CA THR A 72 7.52 3.03 -8.39
C THR A 72 7.90 1.57 -8.52
N PRO A 73 9.17 1.23 -8.74
CA PRO A 73 9.67 -0.11 -8.48
C PRO A 73 9.68 -0.39 -6.97
N SER A 74 9.35 -1.63 -6.60
CA SER A 74 9.37 -2.11 -5.22
C SER A 74 9.91 -3.52 -5.13
N ALA A 75 10.39 -3.90 -3.96
CA ALA A 75 10.77 -5.25 -3.62
C ALA A 75 10.48 -5.52 -2.15
N ALA A 76 10.06 -6.75 -1.84
CA ALA A 76 9.88 -7.21 -0.47
C ALA A 76 10.43 -8.62 -0.32
N VAL A 77 10.92 -8.94 0.88
CA VAL A 77 11.33 -10.29 1.28
C VAL A 77 10.70 -10.58 2.61
N THR A 78 9.89 -11.63 2.67
CA THR A 78 9.24 -12.09 3.89
C THR A 78 9.90 -13.37 4.38
N PHE A 79 10.23 -13.40 5.66
CA PHE A 79 10.80 -14.54 6.34
C PHE A 79 9.77 -15.13 7.31
N PHE A 80 9.66 -16.46 7.32
CA PHE A 80 8.80 -17.22 8.25
C PHE A 80 7.33 -16.78 8.23
N ASP A 81 6.85 -16.20 7.12
CA ASP A 81 5.50 -15.67 6.91
C ASP A 81 5.08 -14.52 7.85
N TRP A 82 6.03 -13.94 8.62
CA TRP A 82 5.70 -12.88 9.56
C TRP A 82 6.67 -11.69 9.60
N LEU A 83 7.91 -11.81 9.12
CA LEU A 83 8.90 -10.72 9.11
C LEU A 83 9.18 -10.27 7.68
N THR A 84 8.74 -9.09 7.30
CA THR A 84 8.93 -8.52 5.97
C THR A 84 9.91 -7.37 6.01
N PHE A 85 10.87 -7.39 5.09
CA PHE A 85 11.69 -6.24 4.72
C PHE A 85 11.26 -5.78 3.34
N GLU A 86 11.01 -4.49 3.19
CA GLU A 86 10.53 -3.91 1.95
C GLU A 86 11.29 -2.65 1.57
N VAL A 87 11.26 -2.32 0.29
CA VAL A 87 11.77 -1.06 -0.24
C VAL A 87 10.96 -0.66 -1.46
N ALA A 88 10.56 0.60 -1.50
CA ALA A 88 10.01 1.24 -2.69
C ALA A 88 10.88 2.45 -3.07
N ALA A 89 10.93 2.77 -4.36
CA ALA A 89 11.63 3.95 -4.84
C ALA A 89 10.74 4.70 -5.84
N LEU A 90 10.53 5.99 -5.63
CA LEU A 90 9.68 6.83 -6.46
C LEU A 90 10.51 7.58 -7.49
N PHE A 91 10.09 7.52 -8.75
CA PHE A 91 10.70 8.23 -9.86
C PHE A 91 9.68 9.16 -10.53
N ASP A 92 9.98 10.45 -10.51
CA ASP A 92 9.24 11.43 -11.30
C ASP A 92 9.55 11.23 -12.80
N THR A 93 8.53 11.00 -13.61
CA THR A 93 8.69 10.79 -15.06
C THR A 93 8.83 12.09 -15.83
N THR A 94 8.60 13.24 -15.20
CA THR A 94 8.52 14.53 -15.85
C THR A 94 9.51 15.54 -15.29
N THR A 95 9.29 16.82 -15.59
CA THR A 95 10.10 17.94 -15.08
C THR A 95 9.35 18.78 -14.04
N TYR A 96 8.25 18.29 -13.51
CA TYR A 96 7.40 19.03 -12.56
C TYR A 96 8.16 19.34 -11.25
N GLY A 97 8.89 18.40 -10.71
CA GLY A 97 9.75 18.60 -9.56
C GLY A 97 10.68 19.82 -9.64
N ARG A 98 10.91 20.35 -10.85
CA ARG A 98 11.61 21.62 -11.05
C ARG A 98 10.89 22.82 -10.43
N LYS A 99 9.54 22.81 -10.39
CA LYS A 99 8.73 23.93 -9.88
C LYS A 99 8.50 23.83 -8.38
N ALA A 100 8.53 22.62 -7.84
CA ALA A 100 8.37 22.33 -6.42
C ALA A 100 9.69 22.38 -5.62
N GLY A 101 10.81 22.78 -6.27
CA GLY A 101 12.12 22.78 -5.62
C GLY A 101 12.93 21.50 -5.80
N TYR A 102 12.32 20.46 -6.36
CA TYR A 102 13.01 19.24 -6.76
C TYR A 102 13.80 19.47 -8.06
N SER A 103 14.74 18.64 -8.34
CA SER A 103 15.68 18.89 -9.40
C SER A 103 15.15 18.73 -10.84
N ASN A 104 15.84 19.34 -11.77
CA ASN A 104 15.54 19.76 -13.14
C ASN A 104 15.40 18.70 -14.24
N ARG A 105 15.21 17.38 -13.98
CA ARG A 105 15.19 16.35 -15.05
C ARG A 105 14.18 15.27 -14.75
N GLY A 106 13.32 14.95 -15.68
CA GLY A 106 12.46 13.76 -15.61
C GLY A 106 13.26 12.47 -15.47
N GLY A 107 12.63 11.41 -14.98
CA GLY A 107 13.28 10.14 -14.70
C GLY A 107 14.14 10.16 -13.43
N ARG A 108 13.90 11.06 -12.50
CA ARG A 108 14.66 11.16 -11.27
C ARG A 108 13.98 10.46 -10.13
N TYR A 109 14.82 9.80 -9.38
CA TYR A 109 14.59 9.30 -8.06
C TYR A 109 14.29 10.47 -7.09
N ILE A 110 13.11 10.46 -6.51
CA ILE A 110 12.62 11.52 -5.63
C ILE A 110 12.48 11.07 -4.19
N GLU A 111 12.19 9.78 -3.95
CA GLU A 111 11.93 9.21 -2.64
C GLU A 111 12.34 7.75 -2.58
N LEU A 112 12.83 7.29 -1.43
CA LEU A 112 13.14 5.89 -1.12
C LEU A 112 12.56 5.55 0.23
N ASP A 113 11.75 4.51 0.26
CA ASP A 113 10.98 4.07 1.41
C ASP A 113 11.39 2.65 1.82
N PRO A 114 12.50 2.48 2.55
CA PRO A 114 12.77 1.20 3.20
C PRO A 114 11.86 1.02 4.41
N GLY A 115 11.39 -0.22 4.59
CA GLY A 115 10.52 -0.60 5.70
C GLY A 115 10.85 -1.98 6.25
N VAL A 116 10.36 -2.21 7.45
CA VAL A 116 10.32 -3.52 8.10
C VAL A 116 8.99 -3.68 8.80
N SER A 117 8.37 -4.82 8.66
CA SER A 117 7.10 -5.11 9.34
C SER A 117 7.05 -6.51 9.91
N LEU A 118 6.23 -6.67 10.93
CA LEU A 118 5.82 -7.93 11.54
C LEU A 118 4.33 -8.09 11.27
N GLY A 119 3.96 -9.13 10.55
CA GLY A 119 2.56 -9.43 10.24
C GLY A 119 2.20 -10.86 10.60
N HIS A 120 0.94 -11.10 10.89
CA HIS A 120 0.41 -12.43 11.13
C HIS A 120 -1.10 -12.46 10.92
N ALA A 121 -1.59 -13.58 10.38
CA ALA A 121 -3.01 -13.87 10.28
C ALA A 121 -3.41 -14.87 11.38
N PHE A 122 -4.44 -14.55 12.14
CA PHE A 122 -5.07 -15.47 13.10
C PHE A 122 -6.37 -15.97 12.51
N SER A 123 -6.45 -17.25 12.20
CA SER A 123 -7.64 -17.84 11.63
C SER A 123 -8.53 -18.50 12.69
N PRO A 124 -9.83 -18.66 12.41
CA PRO A 124 -10.73 -19.46 13.25
C PRO A 124 -10.30 -20.93 13.35
N ASP A 125 -9.59 -21.46 12.37
CA ASP A 125 -9.09 -22.83 12.34
C ASP A 125 -7.97 -23.04 13.37
N ASP A 126 -7.12 -22.03 13.56
CA ASP A 126 -6.07 -22.04 14.58
C ASP A 126 -6.61 -21.68 15.97
N TYR A 127 -7.61 -20.79 16.01
CA TYR A 127 -8.15 -20.21 17.24
C TYR A 127 -9.67 -20.21 17.23
N ALA A 128 -10.30 -21.31 17.65
CA ALA A 128 -11.76 -21.53 17.63
C ALA A 128 -12.62 -20.46 18.34
N PHE A 129 -12.03 -19.53 19.07
CA PHE A 129 -12.73 -18.40 19.69
C PHE A 129 -12.86 -17.18 18.75
N LEU A 130 -12.14 -17.16 17.63
CA LEU A 130 -12.25 -16.09 16.64
C LEU A 130 -13.47 -16.33 15.74
N PRO A 131 -14.28 -15.29 15.46
CA PRO A 131 -15.42 -15.39 14.56
C PRO A 131 -15.03 -15.29 13.08
N THR A 132 -13.84 -14.83 12.76
CA THR A 132 -13.29 -14.54 11.42
C THR A 132 -11.79 -14.48 11.49
N THR A 133 -11.11 -14.57 10.37
CA THR A 133 -9.67 -14.28 10.28
C THR A 133 -9.41 -12.82 10.66
N VAL A 134 -8.35 -12.62 11.44
CA VAL A 134 -7.84 -11.31 11.85
C VAL A 134 -6.39 -11.22 11.40
N GLU A 135 -6.13 -10.38 10.45
CA GLU A 135 -4.77 -10.05 10.02
C GLU A 135 -4.31 -8.80 10.76
N PHE A 136 -3.07 -8.78 11.20
CA PHE A 136 -2.45 -7.58 11.74
C PHE A 136 -1.04 -7.41 11.21
N SER A 137 -0.60 -6.16 11.11
CA SER A 137 0.80 -5.84 10.90
C SER A 137 1.24 -4.68 11.78
N LEU A 138 2.53 -4.71 12.17
CA LEU A 138 3.21 -3.63 12.88
C LEU A 138 4.49 -3.33 12.11
N GLY A 139 4.63 -2.09 11.63
CA GLY A 139 5.73 -1.69 10.78
C GLY A 139 6.51 -0.49 11.29
N TYR A 140 7.70 -0.36 10.74
CA TYR A 140 8.52 0.84 10.77
C TYR A 140 8.95 1.15 9.36
N ALA A 141 8.79 2.40 8.94
CA ALA A 141 9.17 2.90 7.63
C ALA A 141 10.04 4.16 7.78
N TYR A 142 10.94 4.35 6.83
CA TYR A 142 11.75 5.55 6.69
C TYR A 142 11.58 6.11 5.29
N GLU A 143 11.09 7.35 5.17
CA GLU A 143 11.04 8.07 3.90
C GLU A 143 12.30 8.89 3.73
N TYR A 144 13.09 8.57 2.73
CA TYR A 144 14.31 9.27 2.39
C TYR A 144 14.12 10.12 1.13
N HIS A 145 14.32 11.43 1.26
CA HIS A 145 14.19 12.41 0.18
C HIS A 145 15.58 12.92 -0.27
N PRO A 146 16.28 12.24 -1.18
CA PRO A 146 17.72 12.45 -1.44
C PRO A 146 18.09 13.84 -1.97
N ARG A 147 17.11 14.65 -2.34
CA ARG A 147 17.36 15.95 -3.00
C ARG A 147 16.34 17.01 -2.69
N ALA A 148 15.66 16.91 -1.57
CA ALA A 148 14.76 17.94 -1.12
C ALA A 148 15.52 19.25 -0.89
N MET A 149 15.02 20.31 -1.48
CA MET A 149 15.55 21.67 -1.28
C MET A 149 14.52 22.45 -0.46
N GLY A 150 14.74 22.52 0.84
CA GLY A 150 13.88 23.23 1.77
C GLY A 150 13.04 22.31 2.66
N GLU A 151 12.14 22.87 3.46
CA GLU A 151 11.33 22.16 4.47
C GLU A 151 10.34 21.12 3.88
N ALA A 152 9.98 21.26 2.61
CA ALA A 152 9.11 20.32 1.91
C ALA A 152 9.93 19.19 1.30
N GLY A 153 10.18 18.14 2.02
CA GLY A 153 10.94 16.99 1.60
C GLY A 153 12.06 16.62 2.56
N GLU A 154 11.85 16.93 3.83
CA GLU A 154 12.68 16.36 4.89
C GLU A 154 12.39 14.88 5.04
N ASP A 155 13.44 14.11 5.31
CA ASP A 155 13.32 12.72 5.66
C ASP A 155 12.39 12.57 6.87
N THR A 156 11.66 11.46 6.93
CA THR A 156 10.82 11.19 8.09
C THR A 156 10.73 9.70 8.42
N GLN A 157 10.16 9.39 9.57
CA GLN A 157 10.07 8.05 10.10
C GLN A 157 8.65 7.78 10.58
N PHE A 158 8.15 6.59 10.28
CA PHE A 158 6.80 6.17 10.67
C PHE A 158 6.81 4.87 11.46
N VAL A 159 5.91 4.80 12.42
CA VAL A 159 5.41 3.55 12.96
C VAL A 159 4.02 3.32 12.41
N THR A 160 3.79 2.16 11.84
CA THR A 160 2.52 1.76 11.25
C THR A 160 1.91 0.58 12.00
N PHE A 161 0.60 0.54 12.05
CA PHE A 161 -0.14 -0.61 12.56
C PHE A 161 -1.39 -0.78 11.70
N GLU A 162 -1.68 -2.01 11.31
CA GLU A 162 -2.86 -2.34 10.51
C GLU A 162 -3.57 -3.55 11.07
N VAL A 163 -4.90 -3.54 10.97
CA VAL A 163 -5.76 -4.69 11.25
C VAL A 163 -6.75 -4.83 10.10
N ALA A 164 -6.84 -6.02 9.52
CA ALA A 164 -7.80 -6.37 8.49
C ALA A 164 -8.66 -7.58 8.90
N LEU A 165 -9.90 -7.62 8.40
CA LEU A 165 -10.84 -8.71 8.59
C LEU A 165 -11.31 -9.20 7.21
N PRO A 166 -10.47 -9.97 6.48
CA PRO A 166 -10.70 -10.29 5.07
C PRO A 166 -11.94 -11.16 4.82
N ASP A 167 -12.34 -12.00 5.78
CA ASP A 167 -13.51 -12.90 5.60
C ASP A 167 -14.85 -12.18 5.78
N LEU A 168 -14.86 -10.93 6.25
CA LEU A 168 -16.09 -10.17 6.33
C LEU A 168 -16.48 -9.63 4.95
N TRP A 169 -17.78 -9.59 4.69
CA TRP A 169 -18.28 -9.16 3.38
C TRP A 169 -17.80 -7.77 2.93
N VAL A 170 -17.53 -6.87 3.85
CA VAL A 170 -17.01 -5.52 3.54
C VAL A 170 -15.49 -5.41 3.76
N GLU A 171 -14.80 -6.51 4.03
CA GLU A 171 -13.33 -6.59 4.15
C GLU A 171 -12.73 -5.35 4.84
N PRO A 172 -13.14 -5.01 6.09
CA PRO A 172 -12.69 -3.77 6.71
C PRO A 172 -11.20 -3.82 7.04
N THR A 173 -10.50 -2.75 6.71
CA THR A 173 -9.10 -2.55 7.07
C THR A 173 -8.96 -1.24 7.83
N LEU A 174 -8.39 -1.30 9.03
CA LEU A 174 -8.05 -0.14 9.85
C LEU A 174 -6.54 0.01 9.90
N ALA A 175 -6.06 1.09 9.31
CA ALA A 175 -4.64 1.43 9.31
C ALA A 175 -4.37 2.64 10.20
N PHE A 176 -3.28 2.57 10.94
CA PHE A 176 -2.76 3.63 11.80
C PHE A 176 -1.31 3.94 11.40
N GLU A 177 -1.00 5.21 11.31
CA GLU A 177 0.33 5.71 11.02
C GLU A 177 0.69 6.83 12.00
N ARG A 178 1.89 6.77 12.54
CA ARG A 178 2.48 7.78 13.42
C ARG A 178 3.82 8.20 12.88
N ASP A 179 3.93 9.45 12.44
CA ASP A 179 5.21 10.10 12.23
C ASP A 179 5.89 10.32 13.59
N ILE A 180 7.14 9.88 13.71
CA ILE A 180 7.91 9.97 14.96
C ILE A 180 9.12 10.90 14.86
N ASP A 181 9.28 11.58 13.73
CA ASP A 181 10.43 12.42 13.47
C ASP A 181 10.02 13.85 13.06
N ARG A 182 9.38 14.01 11.91
CA ARG A 182 9.13 15.32 11.30
C ARG A 182 7.98 16.09 11.96
N ASP A 183 6.76 15.60 11.89
CA ASP A 183 5.57 16.33 12.34
C ASP A 183 4.96 15.78 13.64
N ASN A 184 5.36 14.58 14.05
CA ASN A 184 4.76 13.86 15.16
C ASN A 184 3.23 13.69 14.99
N GLY A 185 2.79 13.67 13.75
CA GLY A 185 1.40 13.55 13.37
C GLY A 185 0.92 12.10 13.42
N THR A 186 -0.37 11.95 13.59
CA THR A 186 -1.06 10.66 13.55
C THR A 186 -2.11 10.70 12.47
N TYR A 187 -2.15 9.66 11.66
CA TYR A 187 -3.18 9.42 10.66
C TYR A 187 -3.80 8.05 10.86
N VAL A 188 -5.10 7.97 10.75
CA VAL A 188 -5.87 6.73 10.83
C VAL A 188 -6.73 6.64 9.58
N ASN A 189 -6.75 5.50 8.94
CA ASN A 189 -7.56 5.24 7.75
C ASN A 189 -8.44 4.01 7.99
N LEU A 190 -9.73 4.13 7.74
CA LEU A 190 -10.64 3.01 7.67
C LEU A 190 -11.06 2.81 6.22
N GLU A 191 -10.72 1.65 5.66
CA GLU A 191 -11.16 1.20 4.35
C GLU A 191 -12.22 0.11 4.49
N LEU A 192 -13.24 0.17 3.65
CA LEU A 192 -14.24 -0.86 3.43
C LEU A 192 -14.24 -1.21 1.95
N GLY A 193 -14.09 -2.49 1.60
CA GLY A 193 -14.08 -2.97 0.23
C GLY A 193 -14.79 -4.30 0.11
N HIS A 194 -14.87 -4.83 -1.10
CA HIS A 194 -15.30 -6.20 -1.34
C HIS A 194 -14.72 -6.70 -2.64
N THR A 195 -14.15 -7.89 -2.61
CA THR A 195 -13.54 -8.52 -3.77
C THR A 195 -14.52 -9.41 -4.50
N PHE A 196 -14.88 -9.03 -5.72
CA PHE A 196 -15.72 -9.81 -6.63
C PHE A 196 -14.85 -10.65 -7.56
N ALA A 197 -14.90 -11.97 -7.44
CA ALA A 197 -14.35 -12.86 -8.46
C ALA A 197 -15.18 -12.69 -9.76
N LEU A 198 -14.57 -12.14 -10.81
CA LEU A 198 -15.19 -12.02 -12.14
C LEU A 198 -14.93 -13.26 -12.97
N ILE A 199 -13.77 -13.88 -12.80
CA ILE A 199 -13.38 -15.17 -13.35
C ILE A 199 -12.70 -15.93 -12.22
N ASP A 200 -13.24 -17.08 -11.86
CA ASP A 200 -12.68 -17.93 -10.81
C ASP A 200 -11.30 -18.48 -11.20
N GLY A 201 -10.51 -18.86 -10.20
CA GLY A 201 -9.26 -19.58 -10.40
C GLY A 201 -9.47 -20.99 -10.99
N GLU A 202 -8.38 -21.69 -11.29
CA GLU A 202 -8.44 -23.01 -11.93
C GLU A 202 -8.96 -24.10 -10.98
N SER A 203 -8.76 -23.91 -9.67
CA SER A 203 -9.19 -24.84 -8.62
C SER A 203 -9.96 -24.11 -7.51
N GLU A 204 -10.72 -24.87 -6.72
CA GLU A 204 -11.39 -24.35 -5.53
C GLU A 204 -10.33 -23.96 -4.49
N GLY A 205 -10.35 -22.70 -4.03
CA GLY A 205 -9.35 -22.12 -3.13
C GLY A 205 -8.26 -21.31 -3.83
N ASP A 206 -8.14 -21.41 -5.15
CA ASP A 206 -7.20 -20.54 -5.89
C ASP A 206 -7.70 -19.08 -5.94
N ASP A 207 -6.78 -18.15 -5.99
CA ASP A 207 -7.11 -16.75 -6.24
C ASP A 207 -7.87 -16.60 -7.57
N PRO A 208 -8.86 -15.69 -7.64
CA PRO A 208 -9.58 -15.44 -8.89
C PRO A 208 -8.62 -15.07 -10.02
N LEU A 209 -8.81 -15.64 -11.20
CA LEU A 209 -8.06 -15.26 -12.40
C LEU A 209 -8.26 -13.76 -12.72
N LEU A 210 -9.49 -13.26 -12.51
CA LEU A 210 -9.83 -11.85 -12.67
C LEU A 210 -10.73 -11.42 -11.51
N ALA A 211 -10.32 -10.41 -10.77
CA ALA A 211 -11.07 -9.85 -9.65
C ALA A 211 -11.34 -8.36 -9.85
N PHE A 212 -12.46 -7.90 -9.30
CA PHE A 212 -12.78 -6.46 -9.21
C PHE A 212 -13.05 -6.11 -7.74
N ARG A 213 -12.33 -5.11 -7.21
CA ARG A 213 -12.47 -4.63 -5.83
C ARG A 213 -12.86 -3.15 -5.80
N PRO A 214 -14.15 -2.81 -5.62
CA PRO A 214 -14.56 -1.49 -5.21
C PRO A 214 -14.22 -1.28 -3.72
N SER A 215 -13.77 -0.08 -3.36
CA SER A 215 -13.56 0.28 -1.96
C SER A 215 -13.85 1.75 -1.69
N VAL A 216 -14.10 2.04 -0.42
CA VAL A 216 -14.20 3.40 0.12
C VAL A 216 -13.36 3.48 1.38
N ALA A 217 -12.58 4.55 1.49
CA ALA A 217 -11.73 4.79 2.64
C ALA A 217 -11.89 6.21 3.17
N GLN A 218 -11.79 6.38 4.49
CA GLN A 218 -11.83 7.67 5.15
C GLN A 218 -10.61 7.84 6.05
N GLY A 219 -9.85 8.88 5.77
CA GLY A 219 -8.71 9.29 6.56
C GLY A 219 -9.09 10.26 7.69
N VAL A 220 -8.39 10.16 8.81
CA VAL A 220 -8.49 11.05 9.97
C VAL A 220 -7.11 11.44 10.43
N GLY A 221 -6.82 12.74 10.48
CA GLY A 221 -5.56 13.26 10.98
C GLY A 221 -5.71 14.02 12.30
N ASN A 222 -4.74 13.88 13.20
CA ASN A 222 -4.67 14.77 14.35
C ASN A 222 -4.12 16.16 13.95
N THR A 223 -4.14 17.11 14.88
CA THR A 223 -3.66 18.48 14.67
C THR A 223 -2.21 18.58 14.21
N GLN A 224 -1.33 17.68 14.67
CA GLN A 224 0.05 17.66 14.24
C GLN A 224 0.18 17.26 12.77
N ARG A 225 -0.58 16.22 12.33
CA ARG A 225 -0.60 15.77 10.94
C ARG A 225 -1.11 16.86 10.00
N THR A 226 -2.23 17.51 10.36
CA THR A 226 -2.80 18.59 9.53
C THR A 226 -1.89 19.81 9.46
N ARG A 227 -1.20 20.14 10.55
CA ARG A 227 -0.18 21.20 10.58
C ARG A 227 1.04 20.85 9.75
N GLY A 228 1.55 19.62 9.86
CA GLY A 228 2.71 19.12 9.11
C GLY A 228 2.51 19.24 7.59
N TYR A 229 1.28 19.07 7.13
CA TYR A 229 0.90 19.26 5.73
C TYR A 229 0.41 20.69 5.40
N GLY A 230 0.51 21.63 6.31
CA GLY A 230 0.10 23.00 6.07
C GLY A 230 -1.40 23.21 5.88
N LEU A 231 -2.24 22.24 6.28
CA LEU A 231 -3.69 22.31 6.14
C LEU A 231 -4.33 23.18 7.21
N ALA A 232 -3.97 22.96 8.48
CA ALA A 232 -4.50 23.75 9.60
C ALA A 232 -3.53 23.72 10.79
N ASP A 233 -3.40 24.83 11.50
CA ASP A 233 -2.46 24.96 12.62
C ASP A 233 -2.99 24.33 13.93
N ASP A 234 -4.30 24.32 14.12
CA ASP A 234 -4.97 23.95 15.39
C ASP A 234 -6.18 23.05 15.21
N HIS A 235 -6.37 22.46 14.02
CA HIS A 235 -7.53 21.66 13.69
C HIS A 235 -7.10 20.31 13.09
N GLY A 236 -7.44 19.22 13.80
CA GLY A 236 -7.40 17.86 13.27
C GLY A 236 -8.83 17.39 12.95
N GLY A 237 -9.00 16.43 12.05
CA GLY A 237 -10.35 15.99 11.68
C GLY A 237 -10.38 14.95 10.58
N LEU A 238 -11.55 14.83 9.95
CA LEU A 238 -11.77 13.98 8.79
C LEU A 238 -11.03 14.58 7.59
N MET A 239 -10.00 13.89 7.15
CA MET A 239 -9.19 14.31 6.02
C MET A 239 -9.80 13.81 4.70
N ASP A 240 -9.10 13.00 3.99
CA ASP A 240 -9.46 12.52 2.67
C ASP A 240 -10.49 11.39 2.72
N LEU A 241 -11.50 11.49 1.88
CA LEU A 241 -12.34 10.40 1.44
C LEU A 241 -11.75 9.88 0.13
N CYS A 242 -11.50 8.56 0.05
CA CYS A 242 -11.12 7.88 -1.18
C CYS A 242 -12.23 6.93 -1.64
N VAL A 243 -12.59 6.98 -2.91
CA VAL A 243 -13.42 5.94 -3.55
C VAL A 243 -12.61 5.34 -4.68
N LYS A 244 -12.34 4.04 -4.61
CA LYS A 244 -11.47 3.33 -5.57
C LYS A 244 -12.20 2.15 -6.20
N GLY A 245 -11.92 1.90 -7.47
CA GLY A 245 -12.22 0.65 -8.16
C GLY A 245 -10.93 0.08 -8.72
N GLU A 246 -10.64 -1.16 -8.40
CA GLU A 246 -9.46 -1.88 -8.83
C GLU A 246 -9.82 -3.16 -9.55
N LEU A 247 -9.13 -3.46 -10.65
CA LEU A 247 -9.23 -4.69 -11.42
C LEU A 247 -7.88 -5.39 -11.36
N THR A 248 -7.86 -6.64 -10.90
CA THR A 248 -6.65 -7.46 -10.81
C THR A 248 -6.78 -8.69 -11.68
N TRP A 249 -5.79 -8.92 -12.51
CA TRP A 249 -5.64 -10.10 -13.36
C TRP A 249 -4.45 -10.93 -12.89
N ASN A 250 -4.71 -12.10 -12.32
CA ASN A 250 -3.71 -13.09 -11.94
C ASN A 250 -3.32 -13.89 -13.18
N ILE A 251 -2.14 -13.58 -13.74
CA ILE A 251 -1.66 -14.17 -15.02
C ILE A 251 -1.15 -15.60 -14.81
N GLY A 252 -0.88 -15.99 -13.57
CA GLY A 252 -0.30 -17.27 -13.17
C GLY A 252 1.19 -17.18 -12.85
N ALA A 253 1.74 -18.26 -12.28
CA ALA A 253 3.15 -18.32 -11.84
C ALA A 253 3.55 -17.17 -10.90
N GLY A 254 2.66 -16.76 -9.99
CA GLY A 254 2.91 -15.67 -9.05
C GLY A 254 2.91 -14.27 -9.68
N VAL A 255 2.46 -14.11 -10.94
CA VAL A 255 2.43 -12.81 -11.62
C VAL A 255 1.00 -12.25 -11.66
N ALA A 256 0.83 -11.01 -11.23
CA ALA A 256 -0.43 -10.28 -11.31
C ALA A 256 -0.26 -8.91 -11.97
N LEU A 257 -1.27 -8.49 -12.75
CA LEU A 257 -1.41 -7.15 -13.31
C LEU A 257 -2.64 -6.51 -12.71
N SER A 258 -2.50 -5.38 -12.06
CA SER A 258 -3.63 -4.60 -11.55
C SER A 258 -3.74 -3.23 -12.22
N GLY A 259 -4.97 -2.71 -12.24
CA GLY A 259 -5.24 -1.35 -12.67
C GLY A 259 -6.34 -0.74 -11.84
N TYR A 260 -6.23 0.53 -11.46
CA TYR A 260 -7.21 1.20 -10.63
C TYR A 260 -7.56 2.60 -11.11
N VAL A 261 -8.73 3.06 -10.67
CA VAL A 261 -9.12 4.48 -10.69
C VAL A 261 -9.62 4.84 -9.30
N ALA A 262 -9.13 5.95 -8.77
CA ALA A 262 -9.52 6.47 -7.47
C ALA A 262 -9.97 7.93 -7.57
N TYR A 263 -10.95 8.28 -6.73
CA TYR A 263 -11.40 9.64 -6.48
C TYR A 263 -11.08 9.99 -5.03
N TYR A 264 -10.42 11.11 -4.82
CA TYR A 264 -10.09 11.67 -3.51
C TYR A 264 -10.78 13.01 -3.32
N ASP A 265 -11.32 13.29 -2.12
CA ASP A 265 -11.87 14.59 -1.75
C ASP A 265 -11.89 14.79 -0.23
N TYR A 266 -11.85 16.04 0.21
CA TYR A 266 -12.06 16.47 1.60
C TYR A 266 -13.54 16.86 1.79
N VAL A 267 -14.43 15.85 1.90
CA VAL A 267 -15.90 16.08 1.85
C VAL A 267 -16.48 16.51 3.19
N PHE A 268 -16.01 15.89 4.28
CA PHE A 268 -16.73 15.94 5.56
C PHE A 268 -16.27 17.06 6.50
N ASP A 269 -15.08 17.61 6.29
CA ASP A 269 -14.54 18.71 7.10
C ASP A 269 -14.33 19.96 6.24
N SER A 270 -15.17 20.98 6.46
CA SER A 270 -15.11 22.20 5.65
C SER A 270 -13.83 23.01 5.88
N THR A 271 -13.25 22.95 7.08
CA THR A 271 -12.01 23.67 7.41
C THR A 271 -10.85 23.03 6.65
N LEU A 272 -10.71 21.71 6.72
CA LEU A 272 -9.66 20.98 6.03
C LEU A 272 -9.86 21.02 4.51
N ARG A 273 -11.10 21.00 4.03
CA ARG A 273 -11.42 21.14 2.61
C ARG A 273 -10.99 22.49 2.05
N ASP A 274 -11.30 23.59 2.75
CA ASP A 274 -10.92 24.93 2.30
C ASP A 274 -9.39 25.10 2.36
N ALA A 275 -8.73 24.51 3.35
CA ALA A 275 -7.27 24.45 3.43
C ALA A 275 -6.64 23.61 2.31
N ALA A 276 -7.20 22.45 1.99
CA ALA A 276 -6.75 21.62 0.87
C ALA A 276 -6.85 22.37 -0.46
N ARG A 277 -7.96 23.08 -0.71
CA ARG A 277 -8.08 23.96 -1.87
C ARG A 277 -7.02 25.05 -1.91
N ALA A 278 -6.74 25.68 -0.77
CA ALA A 278 -5.70 26.70 -0.69
C ALA A 278 -4.30 26.14 -0.94
N TYR A 279 -4.03 24.94 -0.44
CA TYR A 279 -2.79 24.20 -0.70
C TYR A 279 -2.62 23.92 -2.19
N GLU A 280 -3.63 23.35 -2.82
CA GLU A 280 -3.64 23.03 -4.25
C GLU A 280 -3.62 24.26 -5.16
N ALA A 281 -4.23 25.39 -4.73
CA ALA A 281 -4.19 26.65 -5.50
C ALA A 281 -2.76 27.16 -5.71
N THR A 282 -1.84 26.89 -4.79
CA THR A 282 -0.41 27.18 -4.99
C THR A 282 0.20 26.32 -6.11
N GLY A 283 -0.37 25.17 -6.37
CA GLY A 283 0.01 24.20 -7.41
C GLY A 283 -0.76 24.34 -8.74
N ARG A 284 -1.80 25.16 -8.85
CA ARG A 284 -2.64 25.47 -10.01
C ARG A 284 -4.03 24.81 -10.11
N ASP A 285 -4.40 23.93 -9.22
CA ASP A 285 -5.72 23.33 -9.21
C ASP A 285 -6.45 23.85 -7.96
N ASP A 286 -7.41 24.74 -8.13
CA ASP A 286 -8.25 25.28 -7.05
C ASP A 286 -9.37 24.29 -6.69
N THR A 287 -8.98 23.05 -6.42
CA THR A 287 -9.93 21.95 -6.14
C THR A 287 -9.47 21.15 -4.92
N SER A 288 -10.42 20.65 -4.14
CA SER A 288 -10.17 19.70 -3.05
C SER A 288 -10.31 18.24 -3.48
N TYR A 289 -10.62 18.00 -4.76
CA TYR A 289 -10.87 16.66 -5.28
C TYR A 289 -9.93 16.31 -6.43
N HIS A 290 -9.56 15.04 -6.51
CA HIS A 290 -8.65 14.53 -7.53
C HIS A 290 -9.06 13.16 -8.04
N PHE A 291 -8.83 12.93 -9.33
CA PHE A 291 -8.88 11.60 -9.94
C PHE A 291 -7.45 11.13 -10.16
N VAL A 292 -7.21 9.89 -9.77
CA VAL A 292 -5.93 9.20 -9.96
C VAL A 292 -6.19 7.85 -10.60
N GLY A 293 -5.36 7.45 -11.54
CA GLY A 293 -5.35 6.11 -12.10
C GLY A 293 -3.96 5.55 -12.08
N GLY A 294 -3.86 4.25 -11.89
CA GLY A 294 -2.58 3.56 -11.85
C GLY A 294 -2.66 2.16 -12.45
N LEU A 295 -1.49 1.62 -12.73
CA LEU A 295 -1.25 0.24 -13.15
C LEU A 295 -0.11 -0.33 -12.32
N ALA A 296 -0.20 -1.59 -11.92
CA ALA A 296 0.89 -2.27 -11.25
C ALA A 296 1.08 -3.69 -11.80
N LEU A 297 2.33 -4.08 -11.92
CA LEU A 297 2.74 -5.45 -12.22
C LEU A 297 3.51 -5.96 -11.00
N THR A 298 3.10 -7.11 -10.47
CA THR A 298 3.76 -7.77 -9.34
C THR A 298 4.16 -9.18 -9.72
N ALA A 299 5.22 -9.68 -9.11
CA ALA A 299 5.66 -11.07 -9.25
C ALA A 299 6.17 -11.56 -7.90
N SER A 300 5.61 -12.71 -7.44
CA SER A 300 5.93 -13.37 -6.18
C SER A 300 6.64 -14.70 -6.45
N PHE A 301 7.65 -15.05 -5.62
CA PHE A 301 8.51 -16.23 -5.79
C PHE A 301 8.71 -16.95 -4.47
#